data_61cb677271123ccb8133b7854a132836
#
_entry.id   61cb677271123ccb8133b7854a132836
#
_cell.length_a   1.000
_cell.length_b   1.000
_cell.length_c   1.000
_cell.angle_alpha   90.00
_cell.angle_beta   90.00
_cell.angle_gamma   90.00
#
_symmetry.space_group_name_H-M   'P 1'
#
loop_
_entity.id
_entity.type
_entity.pdbx_description
1 polymer ?
#
loop_
_entity_poly.entity_id
_entity_poly.type
_entity_poly.pdbx_seq_one_letter_code
_entity_poly.pdbx_strand_id
1 'polypeptide(L)'
;MILGKALSGGVYPVSAVLADDEIMMVIKPGQHGSTFGGNPIAAKVAIAALDAVEEEGLIQNARRLGHIFRKEMNRIIENSDLVVKVRGKGLLNAVVVNDTEDSPTAWNLCVALKENGLLAKPTHGNIIRFAPPLVITEDQLLECVGIIEKTIKNVELRM
;
A
#
# COMPACT_ATOMS: atom_id res chain seq x y z
N MET A 1 -10.32 2.99 -18.91
CA MET A 1 -9.72 2.90 -17.54
C MET A 1 -10.60 1.97 -16.70
N ILE A 2 -9.98 1.09 -15.91
CA ILE A 2 -10.72 0.19 -14.98
C ILE A 2 -10.35 0.61 -13.56
N LEU A 3 -11.33 0.95 -12.75
CA LEU A 3 -11.19 1.39 -11.36
C LEU A 3 -11.92 0.40 -10.44
N GLY A 4 -11.38 0.19 -9.25
CA GLY A 4 -12.00 -0.68 -8.26
C GLY A 4 -11.22 -0.69 -6.95
N LYS A 5 -11.41 -1.71 -6.13
CA LYS A 5 -10.71 -1.94 -4.88
C LYS A 5 -10.85 -0.75 -3.91
N ALA A 6 -9.91 0.20 -3.93
CA ALA A 6 -9.92 1.38 -3.04
C ALA A 6 -10.77 2.55 -3.57
N LEU A 7 -11.54 2.40 -4.64
CA LEU A 7 -12.36 3.46 -5.22
C LEU A 7 -13.35 4.07 -4.22
N SER A 8 -13.81 3.29 -3.26
CA SER A 8 -14.72 3.76 -2.19
C SER A 8 -14.00 4.09 -0.87
N GLY A 9 -12.69 4.28 -0.87
CA GLY A 9 -11.94 4.43 0.38
C GLY A 9 -11.95 3.18 1.28
N GLY A 10 -12.37 2.02 0.75
CA GLY A 10 -12.49 0.77 1.51
C GLY A 10 -13.81 0.61 2.28
N VAL A 11 -14.74 1.55 2.13
CA VAL A 11 -16.01 1.56 2.88
C VAL A 11 -17.09 0.70 2.22
N TYR A 12 -17.13 0.66 0.88
CA TYR A 12 -18.18 -0.03 0.13
C TYR A 12 -17.60 -0.71 -1.12
N PRO A 13 -18.05 -1.92 -1.51
CA PRO A 13 -17.60 -2.56 -2.75
C PRO A 13 -18.13 -1.81 -3.96
N VAL A 14 -17.22 -1.23 -4.75
CA VAL A 14 -17.56 -0.52 -5.98
C VAL A 14 -16.42 -0.63 -7.00
N SER A 15 -16.79 -0.70 -8.25
CA SER A 15 -15.89 -0.61 -9.40
C SER A 15 -16.53 0.22 -10.51
N ALA A 16 -15.68 0.76 -11.38
CA ALA A 16 -16.11 1.51 -12.54
C ALA A 16 -15.22 1.21 -13.74
N VAL A 17 -15.79 1.25 -14.92
CA VAL A 17 -15.09 1.20 -16.20
C VAL A 17 -15.39 2.49 -16.94
N LEU A 18 -14.33 3.17 -17.38
CA LEU A 18 -14.41 4.38 -18.20
C LEU A 18 -13.71 4.09 -19.52
N ALA A 19 -14.39 4.32 -20.61
CA ALA A 19 -13.86 4.21 -21.95
C ALA A 19 -14.63 5.17 -22.88
N ASP A 20 -14.11 5.38 -24.07
CA ASP A 20 -14.76 6.17 -25.09
C ASP A 20 -16.03 5.49 -25.59
N ASP A 21 -16.98 6.25 -26.12
CA ASP A 21 -18.28 5.77 -26.55
C ASP A 21 -18.16 4.63 -27.56
N GLU A 22 -17.21 4.69 -28.49
CA GLU A 22 -16.97 3.65 -29.50
C GLU A 22 -16.72 2.26 -28.85
N ILE A 23 -16.11 2.24 -27.64
CA ILE A 23 -15.84 1.01 -26.89
C ILE A 23 -17.07 0.64 -26.06
N MET A 24 -17.66 1.62 -25.35
CA MET A 24 -18.78 1.35 -24.44
C MET A 24 -20.05 0.97 -25.19
N MET A 25 -20.29 1.53 -26.35
CA MET A 25 -21.49 1.29 -27.17
C MET A 25 -21.49 -0.05 -27.93
N VAL A 26 -20.44 -0.86 -27.81
CA VAL A 26 -20.47 -2.26 -28.32
C VAL A 26 -21.40 -3.13 -27.48
N ILE A 27 -21.61 -2.76 -26.20
CA ILE A 27 -22.55 -3.45 -25.30
C ILE A 27 -23.97 -2.98 -25.64
N LYS A 28 -24.81 -3.93 -26.07
CA LYS A 28 -26.20 -3.64 -26.43
C LYS A 28 -27.15 -3.94 -25.27
N PRO A 29 -28.36 -3.36 -25.27
CA PRO A 29 -29.39 -3.66 -24.27
C PRO A 29 -29.59 -5.17 -24.09
N GLY A 30 -29.59 -5.64 -22.83
CA GLY A 30 -29.75 -7.05 -22.48
C GLY A 30 -28.46 -7.89 -22.49
N GLN A 31 -27.33 -7.34 -22.94
CA GLN A 31 -26.06 -8.08 -22.97
C GLN A 31 -25.26 -7.98 -21.65
N HIS A 32 -25.55 -7.01 -20.82
CA HIS A 32 -24.92 -6.83 -19.52
C HIS A 32 -25.95 -6.38 -18.49
N GLY A 33 -25.84 -6.92 -17.27
CA GLY A 33 -26.68 -6.56 -16.16
C GLY A 33 -26.07 -6.91 -14.83
N SER A 34 -26.44 -6.19 -13.79
CA SER A 34 -26.03 -6.45 -12.42
C SER A 34 -27.12 -5.95 -11.46
N THR A 35 -27.50 -6.76 -10.48
CA THR A 35 -28.51 -6.39 -9.48
C THR A 35 -28.05 -5.22 -8.61
N PHE A 36 -26.77 -5.16 -8.26
CA PHE A 36 -26.21 -4.10 -7.42
C PHE A 36 -25.41 -3.04 -8.20
N GLY A 37 -25.13 -3.27 -9.47
CA GLY A 37 -24.38 -2.34 -10.31
C GLY A 37 -25.11 -1.01 -10.45
N GLY A 38 -24.38 0.10 -10.34
CA GLY A 38 -24.91 1.44 -10.47
C GLY A 38 -25.79 1.90 -9.30
N ASN A 39 -25.76 1.21 -8.15
CA ASN A 39 -26.58 1.66 -7.02
C ASN A 39 -26.11 3.03 -6.48
N PRO A 40 -27.04 3.89 -6.04
CA PRO A 40 -26.72 5.27 -5.66
C PRO A 40 -25.85 5.38 -4.41
N ILE A 41 -25.89 4.41 -3.50
CA ILE A 41 -25.05 4.41 -2.31
C ILE A 41 -23.59 4.23 -2.71
N ALA A 42 -23.27 3.22 -3.55
CA ALA A 42 -21.92 3.00 -4.04
C ALA A 42 -21.37 4.23 -4.79
N ALA A 43 -22.19 4.87 -5.63
CA ALA A 43 -21.82 6.07 -6.35
C ALA A 43 -21.49 7.23 -5.41
N LYS A 44 -22.33 7.49 -4.40
CA LYS A 44 -22.09 8.56 -3.42
C LYS A 44 -20.86 8.30 -2.55
N VAL A 45 -20.64 7.07 -2.11
CA VAL A 45 -19.45 6.71 -1.34
C VAL A 45 -18.18 6.85 -2.18
N ALA A 46 -18.20 6.43 -3.45
CA ALA A 46 -17.05 6.59 -4.35
C ALA A 46 -16.72 8.07 -4.61
N ILE A 47 -17.72 8.92 -4.84
CA ILE A 47 -17.54 10.36 -4.99
C ILE A 47 -16.91 10.95 -3.73
N ALA A 48 -17.49 10.71 -2.55
CA ALA A 48 -16.95 11.21 -1.29
C ALA A 48 -15.53 10.75 -1.01
N ALA A 49 -15.16 9.52 -1.42
CA ALA A 49 -13.80 9.03 -1.28
C ALA A 49 -12.81 9.75 -2.22
N LEU A 50 -13.24 10.10 -3.43
CA LEU A 50 -12.43 10.88 -4.36
C LEU A 50 -12.26 12.32 -3.89
N ASP A 51 -13.35 12.95 -3.43
CA ASP A 51 -13.34 14.30 -2.87
C ASP A 51 -12.37 14.37 -1.66
N ALA A 52 -12.43 13.41 -0.74
CA ALA A 52 -11.51 13.33 0.40
C ALA A 52 -10.04 13.22 -0.03
N VAL A 53 -9.72 12.47 -1.10
CA VAL A 53 -8.35 12.36 -1.62
C VAL A 53 -7.82 13.71 -2.10
N GLU A 54 -8.67 14.54 -2.71
CA GLU A 54 -8.33 15.86 -3.21
C GLU A 54 -8.30 16.92 -2.08
N GLU A 55 -9.39 17.02 -1.32
CA GLU A 55 -9.59 18.06 -0.30
C GLU A 55 -8.60 17.93 0.86
N GLU A 56 -8.27 16.72 1.28
CA GLU A 56 -7.28 16.47 2.34
C GLU A 56 -5.82 16.45 1.84
N GLY A 57 -5.59 16.68 0.55
CA GLY A 57 -4.25 16.73 -0.03
C GLY A 57 -3.48 15.40 0.07
N LEU A 58 -4.19 14.27 0.02
CA LEU A 58 -3.60 12.95 0.29
C LEU A 58 -2.57 12.54 -0.76
N ILE A 59 -2.71 13.01 -2.01
CA ILE A 59 -1.75 12.75 -3.08
C ILE A 59 -0.39 13.40 -2.76
N GLN A 60 -0.41 14.66 -2.31
CA GLN A 60 0.79 15.43 -1.94
C GLN A 60 1.44 14.82 -0.70
N ASN A 61 0.64 14.47 0.31
CA ASN A 61 1.11 13.82 1.53
C ASN A 61 1.78 12.47 1.19
N ALA A 62 1.13 11.62 0.42
CA ALA A 62 1.68 10.34 0.01
C ALA A 62 3.00 10.48 -0.78
N ARG A 63 3.10 11.48 -1.67
CA ARG A 63 4.31 11.76 -2.43
C ARG A 63 5.46 12.18 -1.52
N ARG A 64 5.22 13.13 -0.62
CA ARG A 64 6.20 13.67 0.32
C ARG A 64 6.69 12.59 1.31
N LEU A 65 5.75 11.94 1.99
CA LEU A 65 6.08 10.93 3.00
C LEU A 65 6.68 9.67 2.40
N GLY A 66 6.26 9.29 1.20
CA GLY A 66 6.89 8.17 0.50
C GLY A 66 8.34 8.43 0.12
N HIS A 67 8.71 9.68 -0.15
CA HIS A 67 10.10 10.07 -0.35
C HIS A 67 10.91 9.96 0.95
N ILE A 68 10.37 10.46 2.06
CA ILE A 68 10.99 10.36 3.39
C ILE A 68 11.18 8.89 3.77
N PHE A 69 10.14 8.05 3.64
CA PHE A 69 10.23 6.62 3.93
C PHE A 69 11.36 5.95 3.18
N ARG A 70 11.44 6.13 1.86
CA ARG A 70 12.50 5.49 1.05
C ARG A 70 13.88 6.04 1.37
N LYS A 71 14.01 7.30 1.73
CA LYS A 71 15.29 7.88 2.19
C LYS A 71 15.78 7.21 3.47
N GLU A 72 14.91 7.11 4.46
CA GLU A 72 15.24 6.48 5.74
C GLU A 72 15.50 4.96 5.59
N MET A 73 14.71 4.28 4.76
CA MET A 73 14.96 2.87 4.47
C MET A 73 16.29 2.64 3.76
N ASN A 74 16.71 3.52 2.84
CA ASN A 74 18.03 3.40 2.22
C ASN A 74 19.15 3.56 3.27
N ARG A 75 19.01 4.48 4.22
CA ARG A 75 19.96 4.62 5.34
C ARG A 75 20.07 3.34 6.18
N ILE A 76 18.94 2.65 6.41
CA ILE A 76 18.92 1.37 7.13
C ILE A 76 19.61 0.29 6.28
N ILE A 77 19.30 0.21 5.00
CA ILE A 77 19.86 -0.76 4.04
C ILE A 77 21.38 -0.66 3.95
N GLU A 78 21.94 0.54 3.98
CA GLU A 78 23.40 0.77 3.96
C GLU A 78 24.13 0.12 5.15
N ASN A 79 23.42 -0.20 6.23
CA ASN A 79 23.96 -0.76 7.46
C ASN A 79 23.30 -2.10 7.85
N SER A 80 22.74 -2.83 6.89
CA SER A 80 22.02 -4.09 7.11
C SER A 80 22.42 -5.14 6.09
N ASP A 81 22.65 -6.35 6.55
CA ASP A 81 22.81 -7.52 5.70
C ASP A 81 21.47 -8.22 5.41
N LEU A 82 20.42 -7.89 6.19
CA LEU A 82 19.10 -8.53 6.12
C LEU A 82 18.19 -7.92 5.05
N VAL A 83 18.29 -6.61 4.79
CA VAL A 83 17.45 -5.90 3.80
C VAL A 83 18.33 -5.19 2.77
N VAL A 84 18.02 -5.34 1.49
CA VAL A 84 18.92 -4.94 0.40
C VAL A 84 18.35 -3.90 -0.54
N LYS A 85 17.03 -3.67 -0.53
CA LYS A 85 16.42 -2.73 -1.47
C LYS A 85 15.08 -2.22 -0.97
N VAL A 86 14.81 -0.93 -1.19
CA VAL A 86 13.48 -0.35 -1.08
C VAL A 86 13.04 0.19 -2.44
N ARG A 87 11.77 -0.03 -2.77
CA ARG A 87 11.15 0.50 -3.99
C ARG A 87 9.68 0.83 -3.74
N GLY A 88 9.13 1.76 -4.48
CA GLY A 88 7.71 2.13 -4.36
C GLY A 88 7.38 3.47 -4.99
N LYS A 89 6.10 3.82 -4.90
CA LYS A 89 5.56 5.11 -5.31
C LYS A 89 4.59 5.63 -4.25
N GLY A 90 4.75 6.88 -3.86
CA GLY A 90 3.98 7.41 -2.72
C GLY A 90 4.23 6.56 -1.47
N LEU A 91 3.17 6.26 -0.75
CA LEU A 91 3.19 5.45 0.47
C LEU A 91 3.04 3.93 0.22
N LEU A 92 2.96 3.48 -1.03
CA LEU A 92 3.02 2.05 -1.35
C LEU A 92 4.47 1.66 -1.63
N ASN A 93 5.11 1.01 -0.66
CA ASN A 93 6.51 0.65 -0.72
C ASN A 93 6.72 -0.85 -0.47
N ALA A 94 7.81 -1.37 -1.02
CA ALA A 94 8.27 -2.73 -0.84
C ALA A 94 9.74 -2.71 -0.41
N VAL A 95 10.05 -3.49 0.61
CA VAL A 95 11.42 -3.76 1.09
C VAL A 95 11.78 -5.19 0.72
N VAL A 96 12.93 -5.38 0.10
CA VAL A 96 13.43 -6.69 -0.31
C VAL A 96 14.37 -7.22 0.78
N VAL A 97 14.07 -8.41 1.26
CA VAL A 97 14.89 -9.16 2.22
C VAL A 97 15.98 -9.92 1.45
N ASN A 98 17.19 -9.96 1.99
CA ASN A 98 18.34 -10.63 1.43
C ASN A 98 18.27 -12.15 1.66
N ASP A 99 17.31 -12.80 1.02
CA ASP A 99 17.14 -14.24 1.12
C ASP A 99 16.38 -14.76 -0.12
N THR A 100 16.25 -16.07 -0.25
CA THR A 100 15.51 -16.71 -1.33
C THR A 100 13.99 -16.48 -1.19
N GLU A 101 13.26 -16.58 -2.31
CA GLU A 101 11.81 -16.41 -2.31
C GLU A 101 11.08 -17.47 -1.47
N ASP A 102 11.66 -18.66 -1.32
CA ASP A 102 11.08 -19.77 -0.53
C ASP A 102 11.44 -19.70 0.96
N SER A 103 12.27 -18.73 1.35
CA SER A 103 12.70 -18.58 2.75
C SER A 103 11.60 -18.02 3.64
N PRO A 104 11.52 -18.45 4.92
CA PRO A 104 10.61 -17.87 5.90
C PRO A 104 11.06 -16.50 6.44
N THR A 105 12.21 -15.96 6.04
CA THR A 105 12.83 -14.77 6.64
C THR A 105 11.94 -13.55 6.57
N ALA A 106 11.31 -13.25 5.43
CA ALA A 106 10.37 -12.13 5.29
C ALA A 106 9.13 -12.29 6.19
N TRP A 107 8.63 -13.52 6.33
CA TRP A 107 7.54 -13.82 7.25
C TRP A 107 7.97 -13.61 8.71
N ASN A 108 9.10 -14.15 9.11
CA ASN A 108 9.61 -14.02 10.48
C ASN A 108 9.88 -12.57 10.84
N LEU A 109 10.40 -11.76 9.89
CA LEU A 109 10.58 -10.33 10.09
C LEU A 109 9.24 -9.60 10.26
N CYS A 110 8.19 -9.98 9.51
CA CYS A 110 6.84 -9.44 9.71
C CYS A 110 6.24 -9.81 11.07
N VAL A 111 6.51 -11.02 11.57
CA VAL A 111 6.10 -11.44 12.92
C VAL A 111 6.82 -10.60 13.98
N ALA A 112 8.13 -10.42 13.85
CA ALA A 112 8.91 -9.58 14.76
C ALA A 112 8.46 -8.11 14.74
N LEU A 113 8.12 -7.56 13.57
CA LEU A 113 7.51 -6.22 13.44
C LEU A 113 6.18 -6.13 14.19
N LYS A 114 5.30 -7.12 14.04
CA LYS A 114 4.03 -7.20 14.77
C LYS A 114 4.24 -7.18 16.29
N GLU A 115 5.21 -7.93 16.80
CA GLU A 115 5.56 -7.96 18.23
C GLU A 115 6.06 -6.59 18.73
N ASN A 116 6.63 -5.77 17.86
CA ASN A 116 7.03 -4.39 18.13
C ASN A 116 5.96 -3.35 17.80
N GLY A 117 4.72 -3.76 17.48
CA GLY A 117 3.57 -2.88 17.28
C GLY A 117 3.36 -2.40 15.84
N LEU A 118 4.09 -2.94 14.85
CA LEU A 118 3.97 -2.55 13.45
C LEU A 118 3.49 -3.72 12.58
N LEU A 119 2.33 -3.56 11.95
CA LEU A 119 1.83 -4.55 11.00
C LEU A 119 2.40 -4.32 9.60
N ALA A 120 3.01 -5.36 9.06
CA ALA A 120 3.48 -5.40 7.68
C ALA A 120 3.06 -6.72 7.03
N LYS A 121 3.09 -6.79 5.71
CA LYS A 121 2.66 -7.99 5.00
C LYS A 121 3.76 -8.50 4.07
N PRO A 122 4.20 -9.76 4.23
CA PRO A 122 5.07 -10.39 3.24
C PRO A 122 4.28 -10.60 1.94
N THR A 123 4.93 -10.38 0.81
CA THR A 123 4.38 -10.59 -0.53
C THR A 123 5.46 -11.16 -1.43
N HIS A 124 5.13 -12.14 -2.26
CA HIS A 124 6.09 -12.71 -3.21
C HIS A 124 7.42 -13.10 -2.55
N GLY A 125 7.37 -14.05 -1.61
CA GLY A 125 8.55 -14.63 -0.99
C GLY A 125 9.33 -13.66 -0.09
N ASN A 126 10.42 -13.12 -0.58
CA ASN A 126 11.35 -12.27 0.17
C ASN A 126 11.02 -10.77 0.17
N ILE A 127 9.77 -10.38 -0.12
CA ILE A 127 9.36 -8.98 -0.19
C ILE A 127 8.37 -8.65 0.93
N ILE A 128 8.62 -7.56 1.65
CA ILE A 128 7.70 -7.02 2.65
C ILE A 128 7.07 -5.72 2.11
N ARG A 129 5.74 -5.66 2.12
CA ARG A 129 4.98 -4.48 1.71
C ARG A 129 4.63 -3.60 2.90
N PHE A 130 4.93 -2.31 2.77
CA PHE A 130 4.48 -1.25 3.66
C PHE A 130 3.51 -0.34 2.91
N ALA A 131 2.32 -0.18 3.45
CA ALA A 131 1.25 0.63 2.87
C ALA A 131 0.42 1.29 3.99
N PRO A 132 0.97 2.30 4.67
CA PRO A 132 0.26 3.00 5.73
C PRO A 132 -0.93 3.79 5.16
N PRO A 133 -1.89 4.21 6.01
CA PRO A 133 -2.96 5.11 5.60
C PRO A 133 -2.41 6.39 4.96
N LEU A 134 -3.12 6.92 3.95
CA LEU A 134 -2.69 8.14 3.25
C LEU A 134 -2.68 9.38 4.15
N VAL A 135 -3.42 9.35 5.25
CA VAL A 135 -3.50 10.42 6.27
C VAL A 135 -2.40 10.34 7.33
N ILE A 136 -1.48 9.37 7.26
CA ILE A 136 -0.37 9.25 8.23
C ILE A 136 0.42 10.56 8.30
N THR A 137 0.82 10.95 9.51
CA THR A 137 1.69 12.11 9.70
C THR A 137 3.16 11.73 9.53
N GLU A 138 4.03 12.75 9.41
CA GLU A 138 5.48 12.52 9.34
C GLU A 138 6.02 11.89 10.62
N ASP A 139 5.58 12.37 11.78
CA ASP A 139 6.01 11.84 13.08
C ASP A 139 5.63 10.35 13.22
N GLN A 140 4.40 9.99 12.85
CA GLN A 140 3.96 8.60 12.85
C GLN A 140 4.76 7.74 11.88
N LEU A 141 5.09 8.28 10.70
CA LEU A 141 5.92 7.57 9.73
C LEU A 141 7.33 7.32 10.27
N LEU A 142 7.94 8.32 10.90
CA LEU A 142 9.28 8.21 11.49
C LEU A 142 9.29 7.26 12.70
N GLU A 143 8.23 7.23 13.48
CA GLU A 143 8.04 6.23 14.54
C GLU A 143 8.02 4.81 13.94
N CYS A 144 7.25 4.59 12.86
CA CYS A 144 7.24 3.32 12.13
C CYS A 144 8.63 2.94 11.62
N VAL A 145 9.37 3.89 11.05
CA VAL A 145 10.75 3.66 10.59
C VAL A 145 11.66 3.26 11.75
N GLY A 146 11.54 3.89 12.90
CA GLY A 146 12.28 3.53 14.11
C GLY A 146 12.00 2.09 14.58
N ILE A 147 10.72 1.68 14.54
CA ILE A 147 10.33 0.29 14.83
C ILE A 147 10.96 -0.68 13.82
N ILE A 148 10.94 -0.34 12.53
CA ILE A 148 11.54 -1.17 11.48
C ILE A 148 13.05 -1.33 11.72
N GLU A 149 13.76 -0.24 11.92
CA GLU A 149 15.21 -0.25 12.16
C GLU A 149 15.59 -1.10 13.38
N LYS A 150 14.91 -0.87 14.51
CA LYS A 150 15.12 -1.65 15.74
C LYS A 150 14.86 -3.14 15.52
N THR A 151 13.78 -3.47 14.80
CA THR A 151 13.42 -4.87 14.56
C THR A 151 14.43 -5.57 13.66
N ILE A 152 14.89 -4.92 12.59
CA ILE A 152 15.94 -5.46 11.69
C ILE A 152 17.19 -5.74 12.50
N LYS A 153 17.71 -4.77 13.26
CA LYS A 153 18.91 -4.95 14.10
C LYS A 153 18.78 -6.11 15.09
N ASN A 154 17.62 -6.24 15.74
CA ASN A 154 17.38 -7.32 16.70
C ASN A 154 17.30 -8.71 16.04
N VAL A 155 16.82 -8.81 14.80
CA VAL A 155 16.79 -10.04 14.04
C VAL A 155 18.19 -10.42 13.59
N GLU A 156 18.97 -9.48 13.07
CA GLU A 156 20.37 -9.68 12.66
C GLU A 156 21.26 -10.17 13.81
N LEU A 157 21.07 -9.65 15.02
CA LEU A 157 21.83 -10.09 16.20
C LEU A 157 21.53 -11.52 16.66
N ARG A 158 20.45 -12.13 16.14
CA ARG A 158 20.01 -13.50 16.49
C ARG A 158 20.30 -14.53 15.39
N MET A 159 20.76 -14.07 14.23
CA MET A 159 21.17 -14.92 13.11
C MET A 159 22.63 -15.31 13.25
#